data_1a6d1c1447e61a3f7474d7539e6cab82
#
_entry.id   1a6d1c1447e61a3f7474d7539e6cab82
#
_cell.length_a   1.000
_cell.length_b   1.000
_cell.length_c   1.000
_cell.angle_alpha   90.00
_cell.angle_beta   90.00
_cell.angle_gamma   90.00
#
_symmetry.space_group_name_H-M   'P 1'
#
loop_
_entity.id
_entity.type
_entity.pdbx_description
1 polymer ?
#
loop_
_entity_poly.entity_id
_entity_poly.type
_entity_poly.pdbx_seq_one_letter_code
_entity_poly.pdbx_strand_id
1 'polypeptide(L)'
;MLAFCACGWGASDLAVYRLLPPQTHSFELSYDASVTRVGAEYFFNPVRPGSVVTKESAIDLATGKPLELKTVKGREAKASGGVPPDTSDDSEFLWVKLLRGVPKGAETRIRIVRTYSDPASYQTTTTGFIFDRPLAVTRNIIVLPQGYELIGSRSPGIVTTDADGRVRISFFNDRDDMLPVRIVGRKLP
;
A
#
# COMPACT_ATOMS: atom_id res chain seq x y z
N MET A 1 3.04 18.96 7.78
CA MET A 1 2.16 18.86 6.60
C MET A 1 2.94 18.06 5.56
N LEU A 2 2.68 16.74 5.44
CA LEU A 2 3.37 15.87 4.50
C LEU A 2 2.77 16.13 3.12
N ALA A 3 3.50 16.83 2.26
CA ALA A 3 3.17 16.95 0.84
C ALA A 3 3.31 15.55 0.22
N PHE A 4 2.20 14.86 0.06
CA PHE A 4 2.18 13.65 -0.75
C PHE A 4 2.32 14.07 -2.21
N CYS A 5 3.33 13.48 -2.85
CA CYS A 5 3.54 13.53 -4.28
C CYS A 5 2.21 13.33 -5.00
N ALA A 6 1.84 14.27 -5.85
CA ALA A 6 0.78 14.10 -6.84
C ALA A 6 1.25 13.15 -7.96
N CYS A 7 1.66 11.93 -7.59
CA CYS A 7 1.51 10.78 -8.46
C CYS A 7 0.01 10.53 -8.47
N GLY A 8 -0.70 11.05 -9.47
CA GLY A 8 -2.11 10.79 -9.64
C GLY A 8 -2.33 9.27 -9.53
N TRP A 9 -3.06 8.85 -8.49
CA TRP A 9 -3.41 7.45 -8.30
C TRP A 9 -4.23 7.03 -9.51
N GLY A 10 -3.80 5.99 -10.20
CA GLY A 10 -4.57 5.47 -11.32
C GLY A 10 -5.93 4.96 -10.83
N ALA A 11 -7.01 5.20 -11.58
CA ALA A 11 -8.35 4.69 -11.24
C ALA A 11 -8.33 3.16 -11.07
N SER A 12 -7.35 2.48 -11.66
CA SER A 12 -7.12 1.03 -11.58
C SER A 12 -6.27 0.58 -10.38
N ASP A 13 -5.69 1.51 -9.61
CA ASP A 13 -4.82 1.18 -8.49
C ASP A 13 -5.59 0.47 -7.37
N LEU A 14 -4.96 -0.56 -6.80
CA LEU A 14 -5.54 -1.38 -5.74
C LEU A 14 -4.50 -1.71 -4.68
N ALA A 15 -4.82 -1.43 -3.42
CA ALA A 15 -4.03 -1.85 -2.27
C ALA A 15 -4.81 -2.89 -1.44
N VAL A 16 -4.19 -4.02 -1.17
CA VAL A 16 -4.74 -5.07 -0.30
C VAL A 16 -3.85 -5.23 0.91
N TYR A 17 -4.40 -4.92 2.08
CA TYR A 17 -3.74 -5.06 3.39
C TYR A 17 -4.24 -6.35 4.05
N ARG A 18 -3.40 -7.38 4.12
CA ARG A 18 -3.68 -8.60 4.89
C ARG A 18 -3.07 -8.46 6.27
N LEU A 19 -3.91 -8.23 7.28
CA LEU A 19 -3.45 -8.10 8.66
C LEU A 19 -2.97 -9.46 9.15
N LEU A 20 -1.74 -9.51 9.67
CA LEU A 20 -1.14 -10.66 10.31
C LEU A 20 -1.59 -10.70 11.79
N PRO A 21 -1.25 -11.74 12.58
CA PRO A 21 -1.63 -11.78 13.99
C PRO A 21 -1.29 -10.46 14.71
N PRO A 22 -2.23 -9.86 15.47
CA PRO A 22 -2.07 -8.49 16.01
C PRO A 22 -0.81 -8.28 16.84
N GLN A 23 -0.33 -9.33 17.52
CA GLN A 23 0.89 -9.29 18.34
C GLN A 23 2.16 -9.00 17.52
N THR A 24 2.10 -9.22 16.21
CA THR A 24 3.23 -8.93 15.30
C THR A 24 3.26 -7.47 14.86
N HIS A 25 2.18 -6.71 15.09
CA HIS A 25 1.99 -5.35 14.57
C HIS A 25 2.27 -5.24 13.07
N SER A 26 2.05 -6.34 12.33
CA SER A 26 2.49 -6.48 10.95
C SER A 26 1.33 -6.81 10.01
N PHE A 27 1.48 -6.40 8.77
CA PHE A 27 0.55 -6.71 7.68
C PHE A 27 1.29 -6.86 6.36
N GLU A 28 0.79 -7.72 5.50
CA GLU A 28 1.23 -7.81 4.12
C GLU A 28 0.44 -6.80 3.28
N LEU A 29 1.15 -6.00 2.50
CA LEU A 29 0.58 -5.09 1.51
C LEU A 29 0.86 -5.63 0.11
N SER A 30 -0.19 -5.89 -0.66
CA SER A 30 -0.13 -6.10 -2.10
C SER A 30 -0.68 -4.86 -2.79
N TYR A 31 0.16 -4.17 -3.56
CA TYR A 31 -0.19 -2.94 -4.25
C TYR A 31 -0.07 -3.10 -5.76
N ASP A 32 -1.20 -3.04 -6.45
CA ASP A 32 -1.27 -2.98 -7.91
C ASP A 32 -1.25 -1.51 -8.33
N ALA A 33 -0.16 -1.08 -8.95
CA ALA A 33 0.05 0.29 -9.39
C ALA A 33 0.00 0.39 -10.91
N SER A 34 -0.58 1.49 -11.41
CA SER A 34 -0.59 1.87 -12.81
C SER A 34 0.45 2.97 -13.04
N VAL A 35 1.43 2.71 -13.89
CA VAL A 35 2.44 3.68 -14.30
C VAL A 35 2.05 4.25 -15.66
N THR A 36 1.68 5.52 -15.69
CA THR A 36 1.12 6.20 -16.88
C THR A 36 2.06 7.24 -17.50
N ARG A 37 3.11 7.67 -16.77
CA ARG A 37 4.07 8.66 -17.28
C ARG A 37 4.83 8.09 -18.47
N VAL A 38 4.61 8.67 -19.66
CA VAL A 38 5.25 8.25 -20.91
C VAL A 38 6.77 8.23 -20.79
N GLY A 39 7.38 7.14 -21.23
CA GLY A 39 8.82 6.94 -21.17
C GLY A 39 9.37 6.61 -19.78
N ALA A 40 8.54 6.50 -18.75
CA ALA A 40 9.00 6.10 -17.42
C ALA A 40 9.62 4.70 -17.47
N GLU A 41 10.85 4.58 -17.00
CA GLU A 41 11.58 3.30 -16.88
C GLU A 41 11.58 2.78 -15.44
N TYR A 42 11.16 3.61 -14.49
CA TYR A 42 11.17 3.32 -13.05
C TYR A 42 9.88 3.80 -12.40
N PHE A 43 9.50 3.08 -11.34
CA PHE A 43 8.43 3.47 -10.43
C PHE A 43 9.00 3.64 -9.02
N PHE A 44 8.55 4.69 -8.32
CA PHE A 44 8.96 4.97 -6.94
C PHE A 44 7.76 4.87 -6.02
N ASN A 45 7.83 3.98 -5.04
CA ASN A 45 6.79 3.82 -4.03
C ASN A 45 7.33 4.25 -2.66
N PRO A 46 6.74 5.28 -2.01
CA PRO A 46 7.25 5.78 -0.73
C PRO A 46 7.15 4.73 0.37
N VAL A 47 8.17 4.68 1.22
CA VAL A 47 8.17 3.94 2.48
C VAL A 47 7.67 4.86 3.58
N ARG A 48 6.70 4.40 4.38
CA ARG A 48 6.16 5.20 5.48
C ARG A 48 7.22 5.37 6.58
N PRO A 49 7.52 6.60 7.03
CA PRO A 49 8.45 6.83 8.13
C PRO A 49 8.03 6.07 9.39
N GLY A 50 9.00 5.45 10.08
CA GLY A 50 8.77 4.70 11.31
C GLY A 50 8.25 3.28 11.13
N SER A 51 8.01 2.82 9.89
CA SER A 51 7.70 1.42 9.61
C SER A 51 8.95 0.65 9.17
N VAL A 52 8.98 -0.64 9.50
CA VAL A 52 10.00 -1.59 8.99
C VAL A 52 9.36 -2.39 7.85
N VAL A 53 10.07 -2.45 6.71
CA VAL A 53 9.62 -3.19 5.53
C VAL A 53 10.51 -4.39 5.29
N THR A 54 9.89 -5.53 5.00
CA THR A 54 10.59 -6.78 4.70
C THR A 54 9.86 -7.55 3.59
N LYS A 55 10.49 -8.62 3.08
CA LYS A 55 9.91 -9.54 2.08
C LYS A 55 9.36 -8.79 0.86
N GLU A 56 10.18 -7.92 0.29
CA GLU A 56 9.79 -7.13 -0.86
C GLU A 56 9.93 -7.93 -2.16
N SER A 57 8.92 -7.82 -3.01
CA SER A 57 8.95 -8.32 -4.39
C SER A 57 8.10 -7.43 -5.30
N ALA A 58 8.42 -7.44 -6.59
CA ALA A 58 7.60 -6.78 -7.59
C ALA A 58 7.53 -7.63 -8.86
N ILE A 59 6.38 -7.58 -9.54
CA ILE A 59 6.16 -8.24 -10.83
C ILE A 59 5.48 -7.29 -11.80
N ASP A 60 5.75 -7.48 -13.08
CA ASP A 60 4.96 -6.91 -14.17
C ASP A 60 3.67 -7.73 -14.33
N LEU A 61 2.50 -7.08 -14.20
CA LEU A 61 1.22 -7.77 -14.20
C LEU A 61 0.81 -8.31 -15.58
N ALA A 62 1.34 -7.75 -16.66
CA ALA A 62 1.02 -8.22 -18.00
C ALA A 62 1.76 -9.52 -18.35
N THR A 63 2.96 -9.70 -17.80
CA THR A 63 3.83 -10.84 -18.16
C THR A 63 4.09 -11.81 -17.01
N GLY A 64 3.80 -11.42 -15.76
CA GLY A 64 4.14 -12.16 -14.55
C GLY A 64 5.63 -12.18 -14.23
N LYS A 65 6.48 -11.49 -15.00
CA LYS A 65 7.94 -11.49 -14.80
C LYS A 65 8.33 -10.68 -13.56
N PRO A 66 9.31 -11.15 -12.77
CA PRO A 66 9.84 -10.40 -11.65
C PRO A 66 10.54 -9.13 -12.15
N LEU A 67 10.46 -8.07 -11.33
CA LEU A 67 11.10 -6.78 -11.56
C LEU A 67 12.24 -6.58 -10.58
N GLU A 68 13.29 -5.91 -11.03
CA GLU A 68 14.39 -5.47 -10.18
C GLU A 68 13.89 -4.37 -9.24
N LEU A 69 14.26 -4.45 -7.96
CA LEU A 69 13.89 -3.48 -6.94
C LEU A 69 15.02 -3.22 -5.96
N LYS A 70 15.08 -2.02 -5.43
CA LYS A 70 15.97 -1.59 -4.35
C LYS A 70 15.36 -0.46 -3.53
N THR A 71 15.81 -0.30 -2.29
CA THR A 71 15.47 0.89 -1.49
C THR A 71 16.44 2.02 -1.82
N VAL A 72 15.90 3.23 -2.04
CA VAL A 72 16.67 4.43 -2.34
C VAL A 72 16.24 5.59 -1.44
N LYS A 73 17.12 6.56 -1.23
CA LYS A 73 16.82 7.80 -0.52
C LYS A 73 16.16 8.84 -1.44
N GLY A 74 15.42 9.79 -0.85
CA GLY A 74 14.77 10.88 -1.57
C GLY A 74 15.69 11.69 -2.45
N ARG A 75 16.96 11.90 -2.03
CA ARG A 75 18.00 12.54 -2.84
C ARG A 75 18.23 11.81 -4.16
N GLU A 76 18.37 10.47 -4.12
CA GLU A 76 18.58 9.64 -5.32
C GLU A 76 17.33 9.63 -6.21
N ALA A 77 16.13 9.53 -5.58
CA ALA A 77 14.85 9.55 -6.30
C ALA A 77 14.61 10.90 -7.01
N LYS A 78 14.98 12.03 -6.40
CA LYS A 78 14.92 13.36 -7.02
C LYS A 78 15.89 13.48 -8.20
N ALA A 79 17.12 13.01 -8.05
CA ALA A 79 18.14 13.09 -9.11
C ALA A 79 17.71 12.35 -10.38
N SER A 80 16.87 11.30 -10.24
CA SER A 80 16.29 10.57 -11.39
C SER A 80 15.01 11.20 -11.96
N GLY A 81 14.52 12.32 -11.38
CA GLY A 81 13.25 12.94 -11.79
C GLY A 81 12.01 12.10 -11.46
N GLY A 82 12.14 11.10 -10.58
CA GLY A 82 11.09 10.15 -10.24
C GLY A 82 10.13 10.63 -9.16
N VAL A 83 10.49 11.66 -8.41
CA VAL A 83 9.69 12.25 -7.32
C VAL A 83 9.78 13.79 -7.38
N PRO A 84 8.84 14.52 -6.72
CA PRO A 84 8.86 15.98 -6.70
C PRO A 84 10.16 16.55 -6.12
N PRO A 85 10.57 17.76 -6.58
CA PRO A 85 11.80 18.41 -6.10
C PRO A 85 11.81 18.73 -4.61
N ASP A 86 10.64 18.96 -4.01
CA ASP A 86 10.43 19.28 -2.59
C ASP A 86 10.43 18.03 -1.68
N THR A 87 10.59 16.82 -2.25
CA THR A 87 10.74 15.59 -1.47
C THR A 87 11.95 15.69 -0.55
N SER A 88 11.79 15.29 0.73
CA SER A 88 12.89 15.26 1.68
C SER A 88 13.99 14.28 1.23
N ASP A 89 15.25 14.68 1.37
CA ASP A 89 16.43 13.86 1.04
C ASP A 89 16.49 12.55 1.83
N ASP A 90 15.95 12.56 3.06
CA ASP A 90 15.96 11.41 3.97
C ASP A 90 14.76 10.46 3.78
N SER A 91 13.76 10.86 2.98
CA SER A 91 12.65 9.98 2.65
C SER A 91 13.15 8.69 2.00
N GLU A 92 12.47 7.58 2.26
CA GLU A 92 12.80 6.30 1.64
C GLU A 92 11.75 5.92 0.59
N PHE A 93 12.23 5.35 -0.50
CA PHE A 93 11.40 4.85 -1.60
C PHE A 93 11.85 3.45 -2.01
N LEU A 94 10.89 2.60 -2.32
CA LEU A 94 11.15 1.46 -3.17
C LEU A 94 11.25 1.95 -4.61
N TRP A 95 12.40 1.77 -5.22
CA TRP A 95 12.64 1.93 -6.64
C TRP A 95 12.39 0.60 -7.34
N VAL A 96 11.56 0.60 -8.37
CA VAL A 96 11.22 -0.59 -9.16
C VAL A 96 11.53 -0.30 -10.63
N LYS A 97 12.36 -1.13 -11.26
CA LYS A 97 12.69 -1.02 -12.68
C LYS A 97 11.60 -1.69 -13.51
N LEU A 98 11.04 -0.97 -14.47
CA LEU A 98 10.07 -1.51 -15.42
C LEU A 98 10.80 -2.33 -16.50
N LEU A 99 10.12 -3.33 -17.09
CA LEU A 99 10.69 -4.14 -18.17
C LEU A 99 10.97 -3.31 -19.43
N ARG A 100 10.22 -2.21 -19.61
CA ARG A 100 10.35 -1.27 -20.73
C ARG A 100 9.75 0.08 -20.33
N GLY A 101 10.16 1.14 -21.02
CA GLY A 101 9.55 2.47 -20.86
C GLY A 101 8.06 2.42 -21.21
N VAL A 102 7.27 3.22 -20.49
CA VAL A 102 5.81 3.29 -20.69
C VAL A 102 5.50 3.91 -22.05
N PRO A 103 4.75 3.24 -22.94
CA PRO A 103 4.40 3.79 -24.26
C PRO A 103 3.41 4.95 -24.16
N LYS A 104 3.41 5.83 -25.18
CA LYS A 104 2.41 6.88 -25.31
C LYS A 104 1.00 6.28 -25.44
N GLY A 105 0.05 6.77 -24.64
CA GLY A 105 -1.35 6.32 -24.65
C GLY A 105 -1.59 4.95 -24.02
N ALA A 106 -0.60 4.42 -23.27
CA ALA A 106 -0.70 3.15 -22.55
C ALA A 106 -0.28 3.32 -21.09
N GLU A 107 -0.50 2.27 -20.30
CA GLU A 107 0.00 2.13 -18.93
C GLU A 107 0.81 0.85 -18.79
N THR A 108 1.71 0.83 -17.82
CA THR A 108 2.35 -0.39 -17.34
C THR A 108 1.82 -0.68 -15.95
N ARG A 109 1.30 -1.88 -15.73
CA ARG A 109 0.79 -2.29 -14.42
C ARG A 109 1.77 -3.22 -13.73
N ILE A 110 2.08 -2.89 -12.49
CA ILE A 110 2.99 -3.68 -11.65
C ILE A 110 2.29 -4.05 -10.34
N ARG A 111 2.66 -5.18 -9.75
CA ARG A 111 2.30 -5.54 -8.37
C ARG A 111 3.54 -5.50 -7.50
N ILE A 112 3.44 -4.79 -6.40
CA ILE A 112 4.45 -4.75 -5.34
C ILE A 112 3.86 -5.48 -4.13
N VAL A 113 4.60 -6.44 -3.58
CA VAL A 113 4.23 -7.13 -2.34
C VAL A 113 5.31 -6.87 -1.30
N ARG A 114 4.92 -6.49 -0.10
CA ARG A 114 5.83 -6.27 1.03
C ARG A 114 5.14 -6.51 2.37
N THR A 115 5.93 -6.87 3.38
CA THR A 115 5.45 -6.97 4.75
C THR A 115 5.90 -5.74 5.53
N TYR A 116 4.94 -5.05 6.14
CA TYR A 116 5.17 -3.95 7.04
C TYR A 116 5.08 -4.40 8.49
N SER A 117 5.98 -3.93 9.35
CA SER A 117 5.80 -3.86 10.79
C SER A 117 5.61 -2.38 11.16
N ASP A 118 4.41 -2.02 11.63
CA ASP A 118 4.00 -0.64 11.90
C ASP A 118 3.11 -0.60 13.16
N PRO A 119 3.73 -0.59 14.35
CA PRO A 119 2.99 -0.53 15.61
C PRO A 119 2.14 0.73 15.79
N ALA A 120 2.49 1.82 15.10
CA ALA A 120 1.71 3.05 15.14
C ALA A 120 0.36 2.90 14.43
N SER A 121 0.33 2.11 13.34
CA SER A 121 -0.91 1.87 12.59
C SER A 121 -1.66 0.62 13.04
N TYR A 122 -0.98 -0.40 13.57
CA TYR A 122 -1.58 -1.68 13.91
C TYR A 122 -1.28 -2.06 15.36
N GLN A 123 -2.27 -1.93 16.22
CA GLN A 123 -2.12 -2.04 17.67
C GLN A 123 -2.95 -3.21 18.21
N THR A 124 -2.36 -3.98 19.15
CA THR A 124 -3.07 -4.99 19.92
C THR A 124 -3.86 -4.33 21.05
N THR A 125 -5.06 -4.84 21.33
CA THR A 125 -5.88 -4.47 22.51
C THR A 125 -6.13 -5.72 23.37
N THR A 126 -6.74 -5.54 24.54
CA THR A 126 -7.11 -6.67 25.43
C THR A 126 -8.04 -7.69 24.78
N THR A 127 -8.91 -7.24 23.88
CA THR A 127 -9.93 -8.10 23.24
C THR A 127 -9.69 -8.31 21.74
N GLY A 128 -8.70 -7.65 21.15
CA GLY A 128 -8.49 -7.73 19.70
C GLY A 128 -7.42 -6.77 19.19
N PHE A 129 -7.80 -5.88 18.28
CA PHE A 129 -6.86 -4.94 17.67
C PHE A 129 -7.53 -3.65 17.19
N ILE A 130 -6.69 -2.64 16.94
CA ILE A 130 -7.01 -1.43 16.19
C ILE A 130 -6.05 -1.33 15.00
N PHE A 131 -6.60 -1.13 13.81
CA PHE A 131 -5.85 -0.74 12.63
C PHE A 131 -6.28 0.67 12.24
N ASP A 132 -5.36 1.65 12.36
CA ASP A 132 -5.60 3.08 12.14
C ASP A 132 -4.57 3.60 11.13
N ARG A 133 -5.00 3.76 9.89
CA ARG A 133 -4.11 4.17 8.81
C ARG A 133 -4.84 4.96 7.74
N PRO A 134 -4.38 6.15 7.35
CA PRO A 134 -4.91 6.84 6.18
C PRO A 134 -4.48 6.08 4.91
N LEU A 135 -5.44 5.87 4.00
CA LEU A 135 -5.27 5.12 2.75
C LEU A 135 -5.38 6.08 1.57
N ALA A 136 -4.34 6.10 0.74
CA ALA A 136 -4.24 7.05 -0.38
C ALA A 136 -4.82 6.49 -1.70
N VAL A 137 -4.66 5.18 -1.93
CA VAL A 137 -5.03 4.52 -3.19
C VAL A 137 -6.55 4.55 -3.39
N THR A 138 -7.00 4.63 -4.66
CA THR A 138 -8.43 4.70 -4.98
C THR A 138 -9.21 3.49 -4.46
N ARG A 139 -8.68 2.28 -4.62
CA ARG A 139 -9.32 1.05 -4.14
C ARG A 139 -8.46 0.40 -3.07
N ASN A 140 -9.04 0.19 -1.90
CA ASN A 140 -8.35 -0.40 -0.76
C ASN A 140 -9.16 -1.56 -0.20
N ILE A 141 -8.48 -2.63 0.16
CA ILE A 141 -9.05 -3.79 0.81
C ILE A 141 -8.27 -4.08 2.07
N ILE A 142 -8.97 -4.31 3.17
CA ILE A 142 -8.36 -4.78 4.40
C ILE A 142 -8.95 -6.15 4.73
N VAL A 143 -8.08 -7.15 4.89
CA VAL A 143 -8.45 -8.51 5.28
C VAL A 143 -8.00 -8.71 6.72
N LEU A 144 -8.95 -9.02 7.61
CA LEU A 144 -8.68 -9.21 9.03
C LEU A 144 -7.87 -10.49 9.27
N PRO A 145 -7.19 -10.62 10.43
CA PRO A 145 -6.55 -11.88 10.80
C PRO A 145 -7.57 -13.00 10.95
N GLN A 146 -7.13 -14.23 10.78
CA GLN A 146 -7.97 -15.42 11.02
C GLN A 146 -8.49 -15.44 12.46
N GLY A 147 -9.79 -15.71 12.65
CA GLY A 147 -10.43 -15.79 13.96
C GLY A 147 -10.75 -14.42 14.58
N TYR A 148 -10.86 -13.38 13.75
CA TYR A 148 -11.28 -12.05 14.19
C TYR A 148 -12.52 -11.58 13.44
N GLU A 149 -13.37 -10.83 14.14
CA GLU A 149 -14.54 -10.15 13.58
C GLU A 149 -14.37 -8.64 13.56
N LEU A 150 -15.13 -7.96 12.71
CA LEU A 150 -15.21 -6.50 12.68
C LEU A 150 -16.20 -6.00 13.73
N ILE A 151 -15.73 -5.11 14.63
CA ILE A 151 -16.58 -4.44 15.63
C ILE A 151 -17.00 -3.05 15.16
N GLY A 152 -16.09 -2.34 14.46
CA GLY A 152 -16.37 -1.01 13.99
C GLY A 152 -15.39 -0.53 12.94
N SER A 153 -15.88 0.40 12.11
CA SER A 153 -15.11 1.11 11.11
C SER A 153 -15.44 2.59 11.14
N ARG A 154 -14.43 3.46 11.09
CA ARG A 154 -14.62 4.91 11.01
C ARG A 154 -15.17 5.35 9.66
N SER A 155 -14.67 4.74 8.58
CA SER A 155 -15.12 5.04 7.22
C SER A 155 -16.07 3.95 6.73
N PRO A 156 -17.09 4.29 5.93
CA PRO A 156 -17.96 3.30 5.33
C PRO A 156 -17.18 2.39 4.40
N GLY A 157 -17.52 1.10 4.40
CA GLY A 157 -16.92 0.08 3.55
C GLY A 157 -17.86 -1.10 3.34
N ILE A 158 -17.63 -1.86 2.28
CA ILE A 158 -18.37 -3.09 1.98
C ILE A 158 -17.69 -4.23 2.71
N VAL A 159 -18.44 -4.89 3.61
CA VAL A 159 -17.94 -6.02 4.40
C VAL A 159 -18.39 -7.33 3.74
N THR A 160 -17.45 -8.21 3.51
CA THR A 160 -17.66 -9.55 2.95
C THR A 160 -16.82 -10.57 3.72
N THR A 161 -16.97 -11.85 3.38
CA THR A 161 -16.14 -12.93 3.93
C THR A 161 -15.41 -13.60 2.78
N ASP A 162 -14.09 -13.77 2.91
CA ASP A 162 -13.28 -14.53 1.96
C ASP A 162 -13.57 -16.04 2.10
N ALA A 163 -13.18 -16.84 1.12
CA ALA A 163 -13.41 -18.30 1.11
C ALA A 163 -12.78 -19.04 2.31
N ASP A 164 -11.76 -18.45 2.93
CA ASP A 164 -11.10 -18.97 4.12
C ASP A 164 -11.73 -18.50 5.43
N GLY A 165 -12.90 -17.82 5.37
CA GLY A 165 -13.64 -17.35 6.53
C GLY A 165 -13.16 -16.00 7.11
N ARG A 166 -12.14 -15.36 6.54
CA ARG A 166 -11.67 -14.05 7.01
C ARG A 166 -12.59 -12.93 6.57
N VAL A 167 -12.81 -11.98 7.46
CA VAL A 167 -13.55 -10.76 7.14
C VAL A 167 -12.70 -9.88 6.22
N ARG A 168 -13.34 -9.39 5.16
CA ARG A 168 -12.78 -8.52 4.13
C ARG A 168 -13.58 -7.23 4.08
N ILE A 169 -12.91 -6.09 4.11
CA ILE A 169 -13.53 -4.77 4.05
C ILE A 169 -12.95 -4.02 2.86
N SER A 170 -13.83 -3.63 1.94
CA SER A 170 -13.45 -2.88 0.73
C SER A 170 -13.83 -1.42 0.91
N PHE A 171 -12.87 -0.53 0.65
CA PHE A 171 -13.03 0.92 0.69
C PHE A 171 -12.76 1.51 -0.69
N PHE A 172 -13.50 2.54 -1.02
CA PHE A 172 -13.28 3.36 -2.20
C PHE A 172 -12.93 4.79 -1.75
N ASN A 173 -11.75 5.27 -2.17
CA ASN A 173 -11.32 6.64 -1.93
C ASN A 173 -11.60 7.47 -3.18
N ASP A 174 -12.67 8.24 -3.17
CA ASP A 174 -13.08 9.19 -4.20
C ASP A 174 -12.62 10.64 -3.91
N ARG A 175 -11.75 10.80 -2.91
CA ARG A 175 -11.26 12.10 -2.41
C ARG A 175 -9.92 12.45 -3.06
N ASP A 176 -9.62 13.74 -3.07
CA ASP A 176 -8.29 14.25 -3.46
C ASP A 176 -7.22 14.02 -2.37
N ASP A 177 -7.64 13.70 -1.13
CA ASP A 177 -6.79 13.40 0.00
C ASP A 177 -6.90 11.91 0.43
N MET A 178 -6.18 11.54 1.48
CA MET A 178 -6.23 10.18 2.00
C MET A 178 -7.52 9.90 2.78
N LEU A 179 -8.11 8.73 2.54
CA LEU A 179 -9.26 8.24 3.30
C LEU A 179 -8.81 7.84 4.73
N PRO A 180 -9.35 8.48 5.79
CA PRO A 180 -8.99 8.15 7.17
C PRO A 180 -9.69 6.85 7.59
N VAL A 181 -8.97 5.72 7.53
CA VAL A 181 -9.53 4.42 7.91
C VAL A 181 -9.06 4.04 9.32
N ARG A 182 -10.02 3.75 10.19
CA ARG A 182 -9.80 3.13 11.50
C ARG A 182 -10.75 1.96 11.66
N ILE A 183 -10.21 0.78 11.89
CA ILE A 183 -10.92 -0.49 12.08
C ILE A 183 -10.66 -0.98 13.49
N VAL A 184 -11.70 -1.46 14.16
CA VAL A 184 -11.62 -2.18 15.43
C VAL A 184 -12.06 -3.61 15.18
N GLY A 185 -11.19 -4.56 15.49
CA GLY A 185 -11.47 -5.99 15.43
C GLY A 185 -11.42 -6.63 16.79
N ARG A 186 -12.22 -7.68 16.99
CA ARG A 186 -12.28 -8.49 18.21
C ARG A 186 -11.96 -9.95 17.86
N LYS A 187 -11.20 -10.61 18.72
CA LYS A 187 -10.94 -12.05 18.60
C LYS A 187 -12.23 -12.82 18.88
N LEU A 188 -12.53 -13.78 18.02
CA LEU A 188 -13.64 -14.73 18.25
C LEU A 188 -13.31 -15.68 19.41
N PRO A 189 -14.31 -16.16 20.14
CA PRO A 189 -14.13 -17.11 21.23
C PRO A 189 -13.41 -18.40 20.81
#